data_46a416222f3ebb100445dc96caded80f
#
_entry.id   46a416222f3ebb100445dc96caded80f
#
_cell.length_a   1.000
_cell.length_b   1.000
_cell.length_c   1.000
_cell.angle_alpha   90.00
_cell.angle_beta   90.00
_cell.angle_gamma   90.00
#
_symmetry.space_group_name_H-M   'P 1'
#
loop_
_entity.id
_entity.type
_entity.pdbx_description
1 polymer ?
#
loop_
_entity_poly.entity_id
_entity_poly.type
_entity_poly.pdbx_seq_one_letter_code
_entity_poly.pdbx_strand_id
1 'polypeptide(L)'
;IEFTGYQLEVGSEATAFEHRSFGEELSLCQRYYETSYPTGYSAGHNFNDVYPFNTSKPIVQNYIASDDTTTAISYPFMVNKRASPTVTIYSAKDGTSGQAWTYKGTGGTNANDALNVIQTIEQSVMLGCSLGAVNQASEKYFHYTAEAEL
;
A
#
# COMPACT_ATOMS: atom_id res chain seq x y z
N ILE A 1 -3.63 22.44 -28.04
CA ILE A 1 -4.51 21.50 -28.77
C ILE A 1 -4.76 20.34 -27.79
N GLU A 2 -6.00 20.13 -27.43
CA GLU A 2 -6.41 19.00 -26.61
C GLU A 2 -6.99 17.92 -27.53
N PHE A 3 -6.55 16.67 -27.34
CA PHE A 3 -7.05 15.52 -28.06
C PHE A 3 -7.77 14.60 -27.08
N THR A 4 -9.01 14.23 -27.39
CA THR A 4 -9.81 13.30 -26.59
C THR A 4 -10.45 12.26 -27.52
N GLY A 5 -10.80 11.08 -26.97
CA GLY A 5 -11.54 10.06 -27.73
C GLY A 5 -10.67 9.26 -28.70
N TYR A 6 -9.40 8.96 -28.32
CA TYR A 6 -8.56 8.03 -29.08
C TYR A 6 -8.76 6.60 -28.59
N GLN A 7 -8.91 5.68 -29.53
CA GLN A 7 -8.90 4.26 -29.30
C GLN A 7 -7.89 3.60 -30.22
N LEU A 8 -6.98 2.81 -29.63
CA LEU A 8 -6.03 2.00 -30.39
C LEU A 8 -6.42 0.54 -30.24
N GLU A 9 -6.65 -0.13 -31.36
CA GLU A 9 -7.04 -1.53 -31.39
C GLU A 9 -6.31 -2.28 -32.49
N VAL A 10 -6.13 -3.59 -32.29
CA VAL A 10 -5.57 -4.48 -33.30
C VAL A 10 -6.73 -5.10 -34.08
N GLY A 11 -6.89 -4.70 -35.33
CA GLY A 11 -7.97 -5.18 -36.18
C GLY A 11 -7.83 -4.65 -37.62
N SER A 12 -8.63 -5.19 -38.53
CA SER A 12 -8.69 -4.74 -39.93
C SER A 12 -9.62 -3.54 -40.14
N GLU A 13 -10.50 -3.29 -39.19
CA GLU A 13 -11.48 -2.20 -39.22
C GLU A 13 -11.61 -1.57 -37.84
N ALA A 14 -11.83 -0.25 -37.81
CA ALA A 14 -12.07 0.47 -36.56
C ALA A 14 -13.46 0.12 -36.00
N THR A 15 -13.53 -0.22 -34.72
CA THR A 15 -14.79 -0.43 -34.02
C THR A 15 -15.35 0.86 -33.44
N ALA A 16 -16.59 0.85 -32.96
CA ALA A 16 -17.17 1.99 -32.27
C ALA A 16 -16.37 2.30 -31.00
N PHE A 17 -16.16 3.59 -30.71
CA PHE A 17 -15.45 4.01 -29.51
C PHE A 17 -16.11 3.45 -28.24
N GLU A 18 -15.30 2.74 -27.43
CA GLU A 18 -15.78 2.13 -26.21
C GLU A 18 -15.77 3.17 -25.07
N HIS A 19 -16.95 3.59 -24.65
CA HIS A 19 -17.12 4.48 -23.51
C HIS A 19 -17.14 3.68 -22.21
N ARG A 20 -16.09 3.80 -21.41
CA ARG A 20 -16.02 3.22 -20.07
C ARG A 20 -16.25 4.28 -19.00
N SER A 21 -16.84 3.89 -17.89
CA SER A 21 -16.92 4.76 -16.73
C SER A 21 -15.53 4.91 -16.08
N PHE A 22 -15.31 6.03 -15.38
CA PHE A 22 -14.07 6.23 -14.63
C PHE A 22 -13.79 5.09 -13.63
N GLY A 23 -14.84 4.57 -12.99
CA GLY A 23 -14.70 3.47 -12.03
C GLY A 23 -14.24 2.17 -12.68
N GLU A 24 -14.72 1.86 -13.88
CA GLU A 24 -14.26 0.70 -14.65
C GLU A 24 -12.80 0.83 -15.06
N GLU A 25 -12.41 1.98 -15.62
CA GLU A 25 -11.02 2.25 -16.00
C GLU A 25 -10.09 2.18 -14.78
N LEU A 26 -10.48 2.79 -13.66
CA LEU A 26 -9.71 2.73 -12.41
C LEU A 26 -9.51 1.29 -11.95
N SER A 27 -10.57 0.48 -11.95
CA SER A 27 -10.49 -0.94 -11.54
C SER A 27 -9.58 -1.74 -12.47
N LEU A 28 -9.62 -1.48 -13.78
CA LEU A 28 -8.71 -2.12 -14.74
C LEU A 28 -7.25 -1.72 -14.48
N CYS A 29 -6.97 -0.45 -14.22
CA CYS A 29 -5.63 0.03 -13.87
C CYS A 29 -5.15 -0.58 -12.54
N GLN A 30 -6.02 -0.67 -11.54
CA GLN A 30 -5.69 -1.23 -10.22
C GLN A 30 -5.35 -2.73 -10.27
N ARG A 31 -5.73 -3.46 -11.31
CA ARG A 31 -5.27 -4.84 -11.52
C ARG A 31 -3.76 -4.94 -11.76
N TYR A 32 -3.13 -3.86 -12.23
CA TYR A 32 -1.70 -3.79 -12.52
C TYR A 32 -0.93 -3.03 -11.46
N TYR A 33 -1.48 -1.92 -11.00
CA TYR A 33 -0.83 -1.05 -10.03
C TYR A 33 -1.84 -0.50 -9.03
N GLU A 34 -1.52 -0.63 -7.76
CA GLU A 34 -2.30 -0.06 -6.67
C GLU A 34 -1.37 0.61 -5.66
N THR A 35 -1.81 1.71 -5.10
CA THR A 35 -1.12 2.42 -4.04
C THR A 35 -2.09 2.89 -2.97
N SER A 36 -1.64 2.88 -1.73
CA SER A 36 -2.38 3.46 -0.60
C SER A 36 -2.12 4.95 -0.41
N TYR A 37 -1.23 5.55 -1.21
CA TYR A 37 -0.98 6.99 -1.13
C TYR A 37 -2.20 7.80 -1.59
N PRO A 38 -2.48 8.95 -0.95
CA PRO A 38 -3.48 9.87 -1.46
C PRO A 38 -3.16 10.34 -2.88
N THR A 39 -4.19 10.68 -3.66
CA THR A 39 -4.03 11.17 -5.02
C THR A 39 -3.09 12.39 -5.07
N GLY A 40 -2.15 12.36 -6.01
CA GLY A 40 -1.17 13.45 -6.21
C GLY A 40 0.15 13.24 -5.47
N TYR A 41 0.30 12.18 -4.69
CA TYR A 41 1.55 11.85 -4.02
C TYR A 41 2.20 10.61 -4.63
N SER A 42 3.52 10.67 -4.81
CA SER A 42 4.31 9.53 -5.30
C SER A 42 4.67 8.56 -4.17
N ALA A 43 4.97 7.32 -4.52
CA ALA A 43 5.51 6.33 -3.59
C ALA A 43 6.80 6.86 -2.92
N GLY A 44 6.95 6.58 -1.63
CA GLY A 44 8.08 7.07 -0.84
C GLY A 44 8.04 8.56 -0.52
N HIS A 45 6.92 9.24 -0.76
CA HIS A 45 6.78 10.65 -0.41
C HIS A 45 6.96 10.87 1.10
N ASN A 46 7.84 11.82 1.44
CA ASN A 46 8.04 12.25 2.82
C ASN A 46 7.02 13.33 3.15
N PHE A 47 5.98 12.98 3.89
CA PHE A 47 4.98 13.94 4.33
C PHE A 47 5.48 14.85 5.45
N ASN A 48 6.60 14.51 6.09
CA ASN A 48 7.06 15.14 7.33
C ASN A 48 5.92 15.31 8.34
N ASP A 49 5.02 14.35 8.32
CA ASP A 49 3.77 14.39 9.08
C ASP A 49 4.03 13.95 10.53
N VAL A 50 3.30 14.52 11.45
CA VAL A 50 3.35 14.15 12.88
C VAL A 50 2.11 13.35 13.23
N TYR A 51 2.30 12.37 14.10
CA TYR A 51 1.18 11.66 14.70
C TYR A 51 0.11 12.66 15.21
N PRO A 52 -1.19 12.48 14.87
CA PRO A 52 -1.84 11.30 14.27
C PRO A 52 -1.89 11.22 12.72
N PHE A 53 -0.95 11.71 11.97
CA PHE A 53 -0.83 11.58 10.50
C PHE A 53 -2.06 12.09 9.72
N ASN A 54 -2.42 13.33 9.92
CA ASN A 54 -3.61 13.93 9.31
C ASN A 54 -3.49 14.13 7.79
N THR A 55 -2.28 14.34 7.30
CA THR A 55 -2.00 14.62 5.87
C THR A 55 -1.82 13.34 5.06
N SER A 56 -1.00 12.41 5.56
CA SER A 56 -0.66 11.19 4.84
C SER A 56 -1.79 10.15 4.81
N LYS A 57 -2.68 10.15 5.80
CA LYS A 57 -3.77 9.18 5.94
C LYS A 57 -3.31 7.73 5.72
N PRO A 58 -2.31 7.26 6.47
CA PRO A 58 -1.72 5.96 6.27
C PRO A 58 -2.67 4.83 6.66
N ILE A 59 -2.31 3.64 6.24
CA ILE A 59 -2.88 2.42 6.81
C ILE A 59 -2.37 2.29 8.22
N VAL A 60 -3.29 2.05 9.14
CA VAL A 60 -2.99 1.82 10.55
C VAL A 60 -3.23 0.36 10.89
N GLN A 61 -2.23 -0.25 11.48
CA GLN A 61 -2.31 -1.62 11.93
C GLN A 61 -1.94 -1.72 13.39
N ASN A 62 -2.86 -2.23 14.19
CA ASN A 62 -2.64 -2.51 15.60
C ASN A 62 -1.98 -3.87 15.78
N TYR A 63 -0.88 -3.90 16.50
CA TYR A 63 -0.19 -5.11 16.92
C TYR A 63 -0.23 -5.21 18.44
N ILE A 64 -0.66 -6.35 18.93
CA ILE A 64 -0.56 -6.69 20.34
C ILE A 64 0.57 -7.71 20.45
N ALA A 65 1.72 -7.27 20.95
CA ALA A 65 2.82 -8.18 21.19
C ALA A 65 2.66 -8.88 22.53
N SER A 66 2.61 -10.20 22.49
CA SER A 66 2.98 -11.03 23.62
C SER A 66 4.17 -11.85 23.17
N ASP A 67 5.30 -11.65 23.82
CA ASP A 67 6.55 -12.37 23.56
C ASP A 67 7.03 -12.36 22.09
N ASP A 68 8.29 -12.25 21.84
CA ASP A 68 9.13 -12.28 20.64
C ASP A 68 8.57 -13.01 19.38
N THR A 69 7.25 -13.03 19.19
CA THR A 69 6.58 -13.71 18.10
C THR A 69 6.32 -12.77 16.94
N THR A 70 6.61 -13.25 15.74
CA THR A 70 6.23 -12.56 14.50
C THR A 70 4.71 -12.54 14.35
N THR A 71 4.12 -11.38 14.40
CA THR A 71 2.69 -11.22 14.11
C THR A 71 2.51 -10.96 12.63
N ALA A 72 1.65 -11.75 11.98
CA ALA A 72 1.32 -11.61 10.57
C ALA A 72 -0.13 -11.15 10.39
N ILE A 73 -0.36 -10.24 9.45
CA ILE A 73 -1.68 -9.74 9.09
C ILE A 73 -1.83 -9.75 7.58
N SER A 74 -2.98 -10.23 7.12
CA SER A 74 -3.36 -10.17 5.71
C SER A 74 -4.11 -8.87 5.41
N TYR A 75 -3.67 -8.16 4.39
CA TYR A 75 -4.27 -6.92 3.91
C TYR A 75 -4.81 -7.12 2.49
N PRO A 76 -6.12 -6.99 2.26
CA PRO A 76 -6.70 -7.18 0.93
C PRO A 76 -6.40 -6.00 0.02
N PHE A 77 -6.21 -6.28 -1.27
CA PHE A 77 -6.17 -5.26 -2.31
C PHE A 77 -7.59 -4.78 -2.66
N MET A 78 -7.68 -3.58 -3.22
CA MET A 78 -8.96 -3.01 -3.68
C MET A 78 -9.59 -3.84 -4.80
N VAL A 79 -8.75 -4.39 -5.69
CA VAL A 79 -9.15 -5.31 -6.75
C VAL A 79 -8.15 -6.43 -6.87
N ASN A 80 -8.60 -7.60 -7.34
CA ASN A 80 -7.71 -8.73 -7.62
C ASN A 80 -6.67 -8.32 -8.67
N LYS A 81 -5.40 -8.54 -8.33
CA LYS A 81 -4.29 -8.29 -9.26
C LYS A 81 -4.30 -9.32 -10.39
N ARG A 82 -3.73 -8.96 -11.53
CA ARG A 82 -3.63 -9.89 -12.67
C ARG A 82 -2.62 -11.02 -12.46
N ALA A 83 -1.67 -10.81 -11.57
CA ALA A 83 -0.65 -11.75 -11.14
C ALA A 83 -0.26 -11.43 -9.69
N SER A 84 0.50 -12.31 -9.03
CA SER A 84 1.02 -12.03 -7.70
C SER A 84 1.91 -10.79 -7.73
N PRO A 85 1.55 -9.69 -7.05
CA PRO A 85 2.26 -8.41 -7.19
C PRO A 85 3.55 -8.37 -6.39
N THR A 86 4.48 -7.53 -6.84
CA THR A 86 5.56 -7.03 -6.00
C THR A 86 5.01 -5.93 -5.11
N VAL A 87 5.12 -6.12 -3.79
CA VAL A 87 4.64 -5.13 -2.82
C VAL A 87 5.82 -4.45 -2.13
N THR A 88 5.83 -3.12 -2.14
CA THR A 88 6.79 -2.31 -1.40
C THR A 88 6.06 -1.53 -0.32
N ILE A 89 6.57 -1.62 0.91
CA ILE A 89 6.05 -0.90 2.07
C ILE A 89 6.86 0.37 2.29
N TYR A 90 6.22 1.41 2.79
CA TYR A 90 6.84 2.70 3.09
C TYR A 90 6.37 3.23 4.44
N SER A 91 7.28 3.77 5.22
CA SER A 91 6.95 4.48 6.45
C SER A 91 6.04 5.68 6.18
N ALA A 92 4.97 5.80 6.95
CA ALA A 92 4.04 6.93 6.83
C ALA A 92 4.66 8.27 7.20
N LYS A 93 5.73 8.27 7.99
CA LYS A 93 6.37 9.51 8.46
C LYS A 93 7.27 10.14 7.40
N ASP A 94 8.18 9.36 6.86
CA ASP A 94 9.30 9.85 6.05
C ASP A 94 9.47 9.16 4.69
N GLY A 95 8.59 8.20 4.38
CA GLY A 95 8.62 7.48 3.13
C GLY A 95 9.73 6.42 3.02
N THR A 96 10.41 6.07 4.11
CA THR A 96 11.46 5.04 4.09
C THR A 96 10.88 3.69 3.69
N SER A 97 11.45 3.05 2.66
CA SER A 97 11.01 1.74 2.17
C SER A 97 11.36 0.60 3.13
N GLY A 98 10.54 -0.45 3.15
CA GLY A 98 10.69 -1.62 4.00
C GLY A 98 10.40 -1.37 5.48
N GLN A 99 9.83 -0.22 5.81
CA GLN A 99 9.59 0.18 7.19
C GLN A 99 8.16 0.70 7.38
N ALA A 100 7.69 0.64 8.63
CA ALA A 100 6.50 1.33 9.09
C ALA A 100 6.84 2.22 10.28
N TRP A 101 6.21 3.36 10.38
CA TRP A 101 6.29 4.16 11.61
C TRP A 101 5.53 3.45 12.73
N THR A 102 6.20 3.22 13.84
CA THR A 102 5.64 2.51 14.98
C THR A 102 5.40 3.48 16.14
N TYR A 103 4.15 3.54 16.59
CA TYR A 103 3.79 4.18 17.84
C TYR A 103 3.76 3.13 18.95
N LYS A 104 4.58 3.33 19.98
CA LYS A 104 4.80 2.34 21.06
C LYS A 104 4.08 2.71 22.36
N GLY A 105 3.07 3.57 22.32
CA GLY A 105 2.30 3.92 23.51
C GLY A 105 3.11 4.60 24.60
N THR A 106 2.60 4.54 25.85
CA THR A 106 3.22 5.20 26.99
C THR A 106 4.51 4.48 27.41
N GLY A 107 5.64 5.17 27.31
CA GLY A 107 6.96 4.67 27.76
C GLY A 107 7.82 4.06 26.66
N GLY A 108 7.30 3.88 25.44
CA GLY A 108 8.09 3.44 24.28
C GLY A 108 8.62 4.61 23.44
N THR A 109 9.76 4.41 22.77
CA THR A 109 10.27 5.39 21.80
C THR A 109 9.70 5.07 20.42
N ASN A 110 8.96 6.02 19.85
CA ASN A 110 8.41 5.89 18.50
C ASN A 110 9.55 5.91 17.47
N ALA A 111 9.52 4.98 16.52
CA ALA A 111 10.55 4.84 15.51
C ALA A 111 10.01 4.19 14.23
N ASN A 112 10.79 4.25 13.16
CA ASN A 112 10.60 3.37 12.02
C ASN A 112 11.12 1.97 12.39
N ASP A 113 10.26 0.98 12.28
CA ASP A 113 10.60 -0.42 12.48
C ASP A 113 10.33 -1.20 11.18
N ALA A 114 11.06 -2.28 10.97
CA ALA A 114 10.87 -3.15 9.82
C ALA A 114 9.44 -3.69 9.74
N LEU A 115 8.85 -3.64 8.57
CA LEU A 115 7.60 -4.30 8.23
C LEU A 115 7.83 -5.10 6.95
N ASN A 116 7.82 -6.43 7.10
CA ASN A 116 8.20 -7.34 6.04
C ASN A 116 6.98 -7.83 5.27
N VAL A 117 7.12 -7.95 3.96
CA VAL A 117 6.19 -8.71 3.13
C VAL A 117 6.53 -10.18 3.29
N ILE A 118 5.62 -10.95 3.89
CA ILE A 118 5.79 -12.40 4.12
C ILE A 118 5.33 -13.17 2.89
N GLN A 119 4.18 -12.79 2.34
CA GLN A 119 3.57 -13.46 1.18
C GLN A 119 2.68 -12.48 0.42
N THR A 120 2.65 -12.63 -0.89
CA THR A 120 1.70 -11.95 -1.78
C THR A 120 0.96 -12.97 -2.63
N ILE A 121 -0.33 -12.73 -2.80
CA ILE A 121 -1.19 -13.40 -3.78
C ILE A 121 -2.00 -12.33 -4.51
N GLU A 122 -2.74 -12.72 -5.54
CA GLU A 122 -3.50 -11.73 -6.36
C GLU A 122 -4.52 -10.93 -5.55
N GLN A 123 -5.03 -11.46 -4.43
CA GLN A 123 -6.08 -10.85 -3.62
C GLN A 123 -5.56 -10.05 -2.43
N SER A 124 -4.36 -10.36 -1.95
CA SER A 124 -3.87 -9.77 -0.69
C SER A 124 -2.36 -9.86 -0.52
N VAL A 125 -1.85 -9.05 0.39
CA VAL A 125 -0.50 -9.15 0.93
C VAL A 125 -0.54 -9.55 2.40
N MET A 126 0.33 -10.47 2.79
CA MET A 126 0.58 -10.80 4.19
C MET A 126 1.81 -10.05 4.67
N LEU A 127 1.61 -9.21 5.67
CA LEU A 127 2.66 -8.40 6.29
C LEU A 127 2.98 -8.94 7.67
N GLY A 128 4.25 -8.91 8.04
CA GLY A 128 4.69 -9.33 9.36
C GLY A 128 5.82 -8.49 9.91
N CYS A 129 5.85 -8.37 11.22
CA CYS A 129 6.92 -7.71 11.94
C CYS A 129 7.33 -8.54 13.14
N SER A 130 8.62 -8.51 13.48
CA SER A 130 9.12 -8.93 14.78
C SER A 130 9.06 -7.71 15.71
N LEU A 131 8.34 -7.84 16.81
CA LEU A 131 8.11 -6.71 17.72
C LEU A 131 9.19 -6.57 18.81
N GLY A 132 10.13 -7.52 18.88
CA GLY A 132 11.04 -7.60 20.01
C GLY A 132 10.31 -7.80 21.33
N ALA A 133 11.01 -8.05 22.41
CA ALA A 133 10.42 -8.30 23.74
C ALA A 133 9.82 -7.01 24.36
N VAL A 134 8.74 -6.50 23.82
CA VAL A 134 8.00 -5.36 24.38
C VAL A 134 6.55 -5.78 24.60
N ASN A 135 6.18 -6.01 25.83
CA ASN A 135 4.81 -6.27 26.27
C ASN A 135 3.89 -5.04 26.12
N GLN A 136 3.90 -4.41 24.96
CA GLN A 136 3.10 -3.21 24.73
C GLN A 136 2.38 -3.28 23.38
N ALA A 137 1.11 -2.92 23.39
CA ALA A 137 0.38 -2.67 22.16
C ALA A 137 1.10 -1.58 21.35
N SER A 138 1.34 -1.84 20.08
CA SER A 138 1.93 -0.88 19.17
C SER A 138 1.06 -0.73 17.93
N GLU A 139 1.07 0.48 17.38
CA GLU A 139 0.40 0.80 16.12
C GLU A 139 1.45 1.01 15.06
N LYS A 140 1.28 0.38 13.89
CA LYS A 140 2.13 0.60 12.74
C LYS A 140 1.39 1.39 11.68
N TYR A 141 2.05 2.43 11.19
CA TYR A 141 1.54 3.36 10.19
C TYR A 141 2.40 3.25 8.93
N PHE A 142 1.77 2.87 7.82
CA PHE A 142 2.49 2.62 6.58
C PHE A 142 1.65 2.95 5.35
N HIS A 143 2.35 3.08 4.24
CA HIS A 143 1.80 3.06 2.89
C HIS A 143 2.38 1.87 2.12
N TYR A 144 1.76 1.51 1.02
CA TYR A 144 2.28 0.51 0.11
C TYR A 144 2.06 0.86 -1.35
N THR A 145 2.86 0.23 -2.20
CA THR A 145 2.58 0.04 -3.62
C THR A 145 2.51 -1.46 -3.92
N ALA A 146 1.63 -1.84 -4.83
CA ALA A 146 1.53 -3.20 -5.34
C ALA A 146 1.57 -3.16 -6.87
N GLU A 147 2.60 -3.78 -7.45
CA GLU A 147 2.87 -3.79 -8.89
C GLU A 147 2.77 -5.22 -9.42
N ALA A 148 1.85 -5.45 -10.35
CA ALA A 148 1.60 -6.73 -10.99
C ALA A 148 1.86 -6.61 -12.49
N GLU A 149 3.12 -6.35 -12.87
CA GLU A 149 3.52 -6.27 -14.26
C GLU A 149 3.44 -7.61 -15.00
N LEU A 150 3.60 -7.52 -16.33
CA LEU A 150 3.57 -8.66 -17.26
C LEU A 150 4.80 -9.54 -17.12
#